data_a09f121332c641f22f9f070bdfbc3549
#
_entry.id   a09f121332c641f22f9f070bdfbc3549
#
_cell.length_a   1.000
_cell.length_b   1.000
_cell.length_c   1.000
_cell.angle_alpha   90.00
_cell.angle_beta   90.00
_cell.angle_gamma   90.00
#
_symmetry.space_group_name_H-M   'P 1'
#
loop_
_entity.id
_entity.type
_entity.pdbx_description
1 polymer ?
#
loop_
_entity_poly.entity_id
_entity_poly.type
_entity_poly.pdbx_seq_one_letter_code
_entity_poly.pdbx_strand_id
1 'polypeptide(L)'
;MKKLAFIGVLTLLMSFNGIAQQINWVTFEEALELQKKKPKKIMMDVYTNWCGPCKMLDKNTFQNPDVAKYVNANYYAVKFNGEGNDVVKYKGNTYTNKGYKPEMASRRNSVHDLTYAFQVNAYPTIMFFDEKGDIITPVRGYQNPQQLELYLKMFLNDSHKEIKTQEEFNAFYTAFKPEFKG
;
A
#
# COMPACT_ATOMS: atom_id res chain seq x y z
N MET A 1 43.60 -34.25 45.99
CA MET A 1 43.75 -33.08 45.11
C MET A 1 42.69 -33.21 44.03
N LYS A 2 41.55 -32.50 44.21
CA LYS A 2 40.41 -32.56 43.27
C LYS A 2 40.54 -31.39 42.29
N LYS A 3 40.71 -31.69 41.00
CA LYS A 3 40.73 -30.68 39.93
C LYS A 3 39.27 -30.35 39.53
N LEU A 4 38.80 -29.14 39.83
CA LEU A 4 37.54 -28.61 39.29
C LEU A 4 37.79 -28.20 37.86
N ALA A 5 37.09 -28.81 36.93
CA ALA A 5 37.01 -28.39 35.55
C ALA A 5 35.88 -27.33 35.42
N PHE A 6 36.24 -26.08 35.14
CA PHE A 6 35.32 -25.01 34.75
C PHE A 6 34.88 -25.22 33.30
N ILE A 7 33.63 -25.64 33.10
CA ILE A 7 32.99 -25.68 31.78
C ILE A 7 32.39 -24.29 31.54
N GLY A 8 33.09 -23.48 30.73
CA GLY A 8 32.57 -22.20 30.28
C GLY A 8 31.48 -22.40 29.21
N VAL A 9 30.23 -22.13 29.58
CA VAL A 9 29.11 -22.07 28.62
C VAL A 9 29.20 -20.77 27.84
N LEU A 10 29.71 -20.85 26.61
CA LEU A 10 29.73 -19.74 25.66
C LEU A 10 28.34 -19.58 25.09
N THR A 11 27.52 -18.69 25.65
CA THR A 11 26.24 -18.29 25.10
C THR A 11 26.44 -17.44 23.85
N LEU A 12 26.26 -18.05 22.69
CA LEU A 12 26.27 -17.39 21.39
C LEU A 12 25.00 -16.53 21.27
N LEU A 13 25.10 -15.24 21.56
CA LEU A 13 24.04 -14.26 21.29
C LEU A 13 23.90 -14.10 19.79
N MET A 14 23.00 -14.88 19.18
CA MET A 14 22.57 -14.62 17.80
C MET A 14 21.76 -13.31 17.78
N SER A 15 22.43 -12.22 17.42
CA SER A 15 21.76 -10.96 17.06
C SER A 15 20.91 -11.23 15.81
N PHE A 16 19.61 -11.43 15.98
CA PHE A 16 18.65 -11.37 14.89
C PHE A 16 18.62 -9.92 14.41
N ASN A 17 19.44 -9.59 13.41
CA ASN A 17 19.22 -8.40 12.61
C ASN A 17 17.89 -8.61 11.87
N GLY A 18 16.81 -8.11 12.43
CA GLY A 18 15.51 -8.07 11.74
C GLY A 18 15.68 -7.24 10.48
N ILE A 19 15.74 -7.90 9.33
CA ILE A 19 15.63 -7.22 8.04
C ILE A 19 14.27 -6.52 8.08
N ALA A 20 14.26 -5.18 8.02
CA ALA A 20 13.02 -4.41 7.96
C ALA A 20 12.18 -4.96 6.80
N GLN A 21 11.00 -5.47 7.11
CA GLN A 21 10.11 -6.05 6.12
C GLN A 21 9.65 -4.94 5.20
N GLN A 22 9.93 -5.05 3.89
CA GLN A 22 9.42 -4.13 2.88
C GLN A 22 8.08 -4.62 2.34
N ILE A 23 7.25 -3.70 1.81
CA ILE A 23 6.02 -4.08 1.11
C ILE A 23 6.39 -4.82 -0.18
N ASN A 24 5.71 -5.96 -0.41
CA ASN A 24 5.85 -6.77 -1.63
C ASN A 24 4.97 -6.17 -2.73
N TRP A 25 5.50 -5.19 -3.45
CA TRP A 25 4.81 -4.54 -4.55
C TRP A 25 4.72 -5.45 -5.77
N VAL A 26 3.55 -5.50 -6.38
CA VAL A 26 3.28 -6.21 -7.64
C VAL A 26 2.60 -5.27 -8.65
N THR A 27 2.50 -5.67 -9.90
CA THR A 27 1.68 -4.97 -10.90
C THR A 27 0.19 -5.18 -10.62
N PHE A 28 -0.67 -4.34 -11.22
CA PHE A 28 -2.11 -4.48 -11.00
C PHE A 28 -2.65 -5.78 -11.60
N GLU A 29 -2.16 -6.18 -12.76
CA GLU A 29 -2.52 -7.45 -13.38
C GLU A 29 -2.10 -8.65 -12.53
N GLU A 30 -0.88 -8.62 -11.98
CA GLU A 30 -0.41 -9.68 -11.06
C GLU A 30 -1.30 -9.77 -9.83
N ALA A 31 -1.70 -8.63 -9.23
CA ALA A 31 -2.61 -8.61 -8.09
C ALA A 31 -3.96 -9.24 -8.44
N LEU A 32 -4.54 -8.90 -9.60
CA LEU A 32 -5.81 -9.47 -10.08
C LEU A 32 -5.70 -10.98 -10.35
N GLU A 33 -4.57 -11.46 -10.91
CA GLU A 33 -4.33 -12.90 -11.09
C GLU A 33 -4.13 -13.64 -9.76
N LEU A 34 -3.47 -13.01 -8.79
CA LEU A 34 -3.32 -13.56 -7.44
C LEU A 34 -4.69 -13.65 -6.72
N GLN A 35 -5.58 -12.68 -6.91
CA GLN A 35 -6.95 -12.71 -6.35
C GLN A 35 -7.75 -13.92 -6.83
N LYS A 36 -7.58 -14.36 -8.08
CA LYS A 36 -8.28 -15.55 -8.61
C LYS A 36 -7.88 -16.83 -7.87
N LYS A 37 -6.64 -16.90 -7.36
CA LYS A 37 -6.11 -18.06 -6.64
C LYS A 37 -6.37 -17.98 -5.15
N LYS A 38 -6.17 -16.82 -4.57
CA LYS A 38 -6.37 -16.53 -3.16
C LYS A 38 -6.99 -15.14 -3.01
N PRO A 39 -8.31 -15.04 -2.79
CA PRO A 39 -8.98 -13.76 -2.64
C PRO A 39 -8.40 -12.94 -1.48
N LYS A 40 -7.89 -11.76 -1.78
CA LYS A 40 -7.47 -10.71 -0.85
C LYS A 40 -7.83 -9.35 -1.45
N LYS A 41 -8.04 -8.36 -0.61
CA LYS A 41 -8.20 -6.98 -1.05
C LYS A 41 -6.91 -6.45 -1.69
N ILE A 42 -7.02 -5.45 -2.56
CA ILE A 42 -5.87 -4.77 -3.16
C ILE A 42 -5.75 -3.38 -2.55
N MET A 43 -4.53 -2.98 -2.21
CA MET A 43 -4.13 -1.61 -1.91
C MET A 43 -3.22 -1.13 -3.03
N MET A 44 -3.63 -0.09 -3.78
CA MET A 44 -2.84 0.46 -4.88
C MET A 44 -2.40 1.89 -4.56
N ASP A 45 -1.09 2.13 -4.52
CA ASP A 45 -0.51 3.47 -4.49
C ASP A 45 -0.46 4.04 -5.91
N VAL A 46 -1.28 5.04 -6.18
CA VAL A 46 -1.24 5.81 -7.43
C VAL A 46 -0.36 7.03 -7.20
N TYR A 47 0.83 7.00 -7.80
CA TYR A 47 1.87 8.01 -7.64
C TYR A 47 2.33 8.61 -8.98
N THR A 48 3.22 9.59 -8.93
CA THR A 48 4.00 10.06 -10.07
C THR A 48 5.45 10.33 -9.67
N ASN A 49 6.37 10.25 -10.62
CA ASN A 49 7.81 10.40 -10.35
C ASN A 49 8.21 11.80 -9.84
N TRP A 50 7.44 12.83 -10.18
CA TRP A 50 7.69 14.21 -9.76
C TRP A 50 7.00 14.59 -8.44
N CYS A 51 6.09 13.74 -7.93
CA CYS A 51 5.26 14.02 -6.76
C CYS A 51 6.07 13.99 -5.46
N GLY A 52 6.31 15.14 -4.84
CA GLY A 52 7.00 15.24 -3.54
C GLY A 52 6.29 14.51 -2.41
N PRO A 53 4.97 14.74 -2.18
CA PRO A 53 4.21 14.01 -1.16
C PRO A 53 4.17 12.49 -1.36
N CYS A 54 4.25 11.98 -2.61
CA CYS A 54 4.35 10.54 -2.87
C CYS A 54 5.66 9.95 -2.36
N LYS A 55 6.78 10.68 -2.56
CA LYS A 55 8.08 10.29 -2.02
C LYS A 55 8.09 10.28 -0.48
N MET A 56 7.36 11.23 0.14
CA MET A 56 7.18 11.25 1.59
C MET A 56 6.35 10.05 2.07
N LEU A 57 5.26 9.71 1.38
CA LEU A 57 4.43 8.55 1.68
C LEU A 57 5.25 7.25 1.57
N ASP A 58 6.05 7.13 0.52
CA ASP A 58 6.93 5.99 0.32
C ASP A 58 7.95 5.83 1.47
N LYS A 59 8.64 6.93 1.80
CA LYS A 59 9.69 6.93 2.82
C LYS A 59 9.16 6.76 4.25
N ASN A 60 8.11 7.51 4.61
CA ASN A 60 7.70 7.64 6.01
C ASN A 60 6.60 6.66 6.40
N THR A 61 5.85 6.13 5.40
CA THR A 61 4.68 5.28 5.67
C THR A 61 4.89 3.87 5.13
N PHE A 62 5.20 3.71 3.85
CA PHE A 62 5.34 2.37 3.27
C PHE A 62 6.60 1.62 3.72
N GLN A 63 7.65 2.34 4.14
CA GLN A 63 8.85 1.75 4.75
C GLN A 63 8.70 1.53 6.27
N ASN A 64 7.58 1.92 6.87
CA ASN A 64 7.30 1.61 8.27
C ASN A 64 7.09 0.09 8.44
N PRO A 65 7.79 -0.57 9.41
CA PRO A 65 7.72 -2.02 9.56
C PRO A 65 6.31 -2.56 9.88
N ASP A 66 5.52 -1.82 10.67
CA ASP A 66 4.16 -2.23 11.04
C ASP A 66 3.24 -2.17 9.82
N VAL A 67 3.34 -1.11 9.01
CA VAL A 67 2.62 -0.96 7.75
C VAL A 67 2.99 -2.08 6.79
N ALA A 68 4.30 -2.29 6.55
CA ALA A 68 4.76 -3.31 5.62
C ALA A 68 4.31 -4.72 6.04
N LYS A 69 4.44 -5.05 7.32
CA LYS A 69 3.98 -6.33 7.87
C LYS A 69 2.48 -6.53 7.68
N TYR A 70 1.68 -5.51 8.00
CA TYR A 70 0.22 -5.59 7.91
C TYR A 70 -0.26 -5.70 6.46
N VAL A 71 0.28 -4.88 5.56
CA VAL A 71 -0.05 -4.89 4.14
C VAL A 71 0.30 -6.23 3.50
N ASN A 72 1.51 -6.75 3.71
CA ASN A 72 1.93 -8.03 3.14
C ASN A 72 1.07 -9.20 3.61
N ALA A 73 0.62 -9.18 4.86
CA ALA A 73 -0.24 -10.23 5.41
C ALA A 73 -1.65 -10.22 4.79
N ASN A 74 -2.23 -9.03 4.58
CA ASN A 74 -3.66 -8.87 4.38
C ASN A 74 -4.06 -8.38 2.99
N TYR A 75 -3.15 -7.75 2.23
CA TYR A 75 -3.43 -7.13 0.93
C TYR A 75 -2.50 -7.65 -0.16
N TYR A 76 -2.90 -7.48 -1.41
CA TYR A 76 -1.97 -7.39 -2.52
C TYR A 76 -1.65 -5.91 -2.73
N ALA A 77 -0.37 -5.57 -2.64
CA ALA A 77 0.08 -4.19 -2.75
C ALA A 77 0.50 -3.89 -4.19
N VAL A 78 -0.09 -2.87 -4.78
CA VAL A 78 0.18 -2.44 -6.15
C VAL A 78 0.80 -1.05 -6.15
N LYS A 79 1.86 -0.87 -6.93
CA LYS A 79 2.43 0.45 -7.21
C LYS A 79 2.15 0.83 -8.65
N PHE A 80 1.42 1.91 -8.88
CA PHE A 80 0.98 2.34 -10.19
C PHE A 80 1.36 3.79 -10.46
N ASN A 81 2.18 4.02 -11.49
CA ASN A 81 2.49 5.37 -11.92
C ASN A 81 1.32 5.95 -12.73
N GLY A 82 0.57 6.89 -12.15
CA GLY A 82 -0.59 7.51 -12.77
C GLY A 82 -0.31 8.33 -14.03
N GLU A 83 0.96 8.59 -14.35
CA GLU A 83 1.46 9.23 -15.57
C GLU A 83 2.50 8.34 -16.28
N GLY A 84 2.54 7.04 -15.97
CA GLY A 84 3.41 6.05 -16.60
C GLY A 84 2.94 5.64 -17.99
N ASN A 85 3.64 4.66 -18.58
CA ASN A 85 3.34 4.13 -19.93
C ASN A 85 3.01 2.63 -19.94
N ASP A 86 2.69 2.07 -18.78
CA ASP A 86 2.33 0.66 -18.67
C ASP A 86 1.06 0.37 -19.50
N VAL A 87 0.93 -0.85 -19.98
CA VAL A 87 -0.31 -1.33 -20.59
C VAL A 87 -1.04 -2.16 -19.54
N VAL A 88 -2.22 -1.72 -19.12
CA VAL A 88 -2.97 -2.34 -18.01
C VAL A 88 -4.29 -2.90 -18.52
N LYS A 89 -4.54 -4.18 -18.23
CA LYS A 89 -5.82 -4.84 -18.51
C LYS A 89 -6.67 -4.94 -17.24
N TYR A 90 -7.85 -4.33 -17.29
CA TYR A 90 -8.77 -4.35 -16.17
C TYR A 90 -10.22 -4.41 -16.66
N LYS A 91 -11.00 -5.38 -16.13
CA LYS A 91 -12.43 -5.59 -16.48
C LYS A 91 -12.70 -5.62 -17.99
N GLY A 92 -11.88 -6.35 -18.73
CA GLY A 92 -12.02 -6.53 -20.18
C GLY A 92 -11.56 -5.35 -21.04
N ASN A 93 -11.16 -4.24 -20.44
CA ASN A 93 -10.60 -3.09 -21.15
C ASN A 93 -9.08 -3.07 -21.06
N THR A 94 -8.45 -2.46 -22.06
CA THR A 94 -7.01 -2.17 -22.07
C THR A 94 -6.81 -0.67 -21.93
N TYR A 95 -6.03 -0.28 -20.93
CA TYR A 95 -5.69 1.09 -20.61
C TYR A 95 -4.23 1.35 -20.95
N THR A 96 -3.95 2.50 -21.52
CA THR A 96 -2.62 2.91 -21.98
C THR A 96 -2.38 4.39 -21.68
N ASN A 97 -1.20 4.89 -22.01
CA ASN A 97 -0.92 6.32 -22.01
C ASN A 97 -0.34 6.73 -23.37
N LYS A 98 -1.21 6.95 -24.34
CA LYS A 98 -0.81 7.33 -25.72
C LYS A 98 -0.07 8.67 -25.81
N GLY A 99 -0.27 9.53 -24.82
CA GLY A 99 0.39 10.84 -24.76
C GLY A 99 1.69 10.84 -23.97
N TYR A 100 2.15 9.67 -23.47
CA TYR A 100 3.37 9.57 -22.69
C TYR A 100 4.61 10.02 -23.48
N LYS A 101 5.43 10.83 -22.83
CA LYS A 101 6.69 11.34 -23.38
C LYS A 101 7.86 10.85 -22.52
N PRO A 102 8.74 9.98 -23.04
CA PRO A 102 9.86 9.43 -22.26
C PRO A 102 10.79 10.51 -21.68
N GLU A 103 11.01 11.58 -22.44
CA GLU A 103 11.84 12.73 -22.01
C GLU A 103 11.25 13.50 -20.82
N MET A 104 9.95 13.30 -20.53
CA MET A 104 9.23 13.89 -19.42
C MET A 104 9.03 12.91 -18.25
N ALA A 105 9.66 11.74 -18.25
CA ALA A 105 9.42 10.68 -17.27
C ALA A 105 9.62 11.10 -15.78
N SER A 106 10.49 12.07 -15.51
CA SER A 106 10.73 12.63 -14.16
C SER A 106 9.97 13.93 -13.87
N ARG A 107 9.13 14.38 -14.80
CA ARG A 107 8.33 15.62 -14.73
C ARG A 107 6.86 15.26 -14.94
N ARG A 108 5.97 16.28 -14.96
CA ARG A 108 4.56 16.09 -15.34
C ARG A 108 4.47 15.55 -16.76
N ASN A 109 3.72 14.48 -16.92
CA ASN A 109 3.51 13.79 -18.18
C ASN A 109 2.01 13.70 -18.47
N SER A 110 1.65 13.08 -19.59
CA SER A 110 0.27 12.74 -19.89
C SER A 110 -0.29 11.79 -18.81
N VAL A 111 -1.52 12.00 -18.42
CA VAL A 111 -2.22 11.14 -17.47
C VAL A 111 -2.59 9.82 -18.13
N HIS A 112 -2.36 8.71 -17.44
CA HIS A 112 -2.69 7.38 -17.91
C HIS A 112 -4.22 7.16 -17.97
N ASP A 113 -4.72 6.46 -18.99
CA ASP A 113 -6.16 6.20 -19.17
C ASP A 113 -6.81 5.56 -17.95
N LEU A 114 -6.10 4.65 -17.24
CA LEU A 114 -6.59 4.01 -16.01
C LEU A 114 -6.74 5.01 -14.87
N THR A 115 -5.85 6.00 -14.77
CA THR A 115 -5.92 7.09 -13.78
C THR A 115 -7.19 7.91 -13.98
N TYR A 116 -7.55 8.19 -15.25
CA TYR A 116 -8.83 8.83 -15.58
C TYR A 116 -10.02 7.94 -15.23
N ALA A 117 -9.97 6.66 -15.59
CA ALA A 117 -11.05 5.70 -15.29
C ALA A 117 -11.31 5.57 -13.78
N PHE A 118 -10.27 5.67 -12.96
CA PHE A 118 -10.35 5.65 -11.51
C PHE A 118 -10.66 7.02 -10.89
N GLN A 119 -10.82 8.07 -11.70
CA GLN A 119 -11.08 9.45 -11.25
C GLN A 119 -10.03 9.97 -10.26
N VAL A 120 -8.78 9.54 -10.42
CA VAL A 120 -7.66 10.03 -9.62
C VAL A 120 -7.24 11.39 -10.15
N ASN A 121 -7.42 12.43 -9.35
CA ASN A 121 -7.17 13.84 -9.69
C ASN A 121 -6.12 14.51 -8.77
N ALA A 122 -5.54 13.76 -7.86
CA ALA A 122 -4.47 14.21 -6.96
C ALA A 122 -3.50 13.08 -6.64
N TYR A 123 -2.25 13.43 -6.33
CA TYR A 123 -1.21 12.46 -5.94
C TYR A 123 -0.59 12.85 -4.59
N PRO A 124 -0.30 11.84 -3.72
CA PRO A 124 -0.65 10.44 -3.88
C PRO A 124 -2.15 10.18 -3.70
N THR A 125 -2.65 9.10 -4.27
CA THR A 125 -3.95 8.53 -3.94
C THR A 125 -3.79 7.03 -3.72
N ILE A 126 -4.25 6.53 -2.57
CA ILE A 126 -4.28 5.10 -2.28
C ILE A 126 -5.67 4.58 -2.65
N MET A 127 -5.74 3.72 -3.67
CA MET A 127 -6.99 3.07 -4.09
C MET A 127 -7.14 1.75 -3.35
N PHE A 128 -8.34 1.47 -2.86
CA PHE A 128 -8.68 0.19 -2.28
C PHE A 128 -9.68 -0.57 -3.15
N PHE A 129 -9.43 -1.86 -3.31
CA PHE A 129 -10.31 -2.77 -4.06
C PHE A 129 -10.69 -3.96 -3.18
N ASP A 130 -11.89 -4.45 -3.41
CA ASP A 130 -12.37 -5.67 -2.76
C ASP A 130 -11.71 -6.94 -3.34
N GLU A 131 -12.10 -8.10 -2.85
CA GLU A 131 -11.55 -9.40 -3.24
C GLU A 131 -11.93 -9.83 -4.67
N LYS A 132 -12.80 -9.07 -5.33
CA LYS A 132 -13.20 -9.26 -6.74
C LYS A 132 -12.53 -8.26 -7.68
N GLY A 133 -11.72 -7.36 -7.14
CA GLY A 133 -11.11 -6.27 -7.87
C GLY A 133 -12.06 -5.12 -8.17
N ASP A 134 -13.19 -5.00 -7.45
CA ASP A 134 -14.07 -3.84 -7.53
C ASP A 134 -13.55 -2.71 -6.63
N ILE A 135 -13.68 -1.45 -7.09
CA ILE A 135 -13.23 -0.29 -6.33
C ILE A 135 -14.08 -0.15 -5.06
N ILE A 136 -13.41 -0.09 -3.90
CA ILE A 136 -14.04 0.31 -2.64
C ILE A 136 -14.08 1.83 -2.57
N THR A 137 -12.90 2.47 -2.51
CA THR A 137 -12.81 3.94 -2.44
C THR A 137 -11.36 4.42 -2.65
N PRO A 138 -11.14 5.67 -3.12
CA PRO A 138 -9.85 6.34 -3.05
C PRO A 138 -9.64 7.03 -1.69
N VAL A 139 -8.42 6.96 -1.15
CA VAL A 139 -7.92 7.76 -0.04
C VAL A 139 -6.87 8.73 -0.57
N ARG A 140 -7.22 10.02 -0.62
CA ARG A 140 -6.38 11.05 -1.25
C ARG A 140 -5.40 11.67 -0.27
N GLY A 141 -4.22 12.00 -0.77
CA GLY A 141 -3.18 12.70 -0.05
C GLY A 141 -2.28 11.81 0.80
N TYR A 142 -1.30 12.46 1.41
CA TYR A 142 -0.35 11.80 2.31
C TYR A 142 -1.07 11.26 3.55
N GLN A 143 -0.76 10.03 3.92
CA GLN A 143 -1.22 9.38 5.15
C GLN A 143 0.01 8.97 5.95
N ASN A 144 0.12 9.35 7.23
CA ASN A 144 1.14 8.79 8.10
C ASN A 144 0.79 7.33 8.47
N PRO A 145 1.68 6.55 9.13
CA PRO A 145 1.42 5.15 9.45
C PRO A 145 0.10 4.92 10.22
N GLN A 146 -0.21 5.76 11.20
CA GLN A 146 -1.42 5.66 12.03
C GLN A 146 -2.70 5.99 11.23
N GLN A 147 -2.62 6.99 10.36
CA GLN A 147 -3.74 7.35 9.49
C GLN A 147 -4.01 6.24 8.46
N LEU A 148 -2.94 5.67 7.87
CA LEU A 148 -3.10 4.56 6.93
C LEU A 148 -3.63 3.30 7.63
N GLU A 149 -3.23 3.03 8.87
CA GLU A 149 -3.72 1.92 9.68
C GLU A 149 -5.24 1.90 9.80
N LEU A 150 -5.85 3.07 10.06
CA LEU A 150 -7.29 3.19 10.14
C LEU A 150 -7.96 2.66 8.86
N TYR A 151 -7.52 3.14 7.70
CA TYR A 151 -8.08 2.71 6.41
C TYR A 151 -7.82 1.23 6.12
N LEU A 152 -6.60 0.76 6.39
CA LEU A 152 -6.25 -0.65 6.22
C LEU A 152 -7.16 -1.57 7.06
N LYS A 153 -7.36 -1.25 8.33
CA LYS A 153 -8.23 -2.04 9.22
C LYS A 153 -9.71 -1.90 8.85
N MET A 154 -10.17 -0.69 8.54
CA MET A 154 -11.55 -0.41 8.17
C MET A 154 -11.98 -1.18 6.91
N PHE A 155 -11.15 -1.18 5.86
CA PHE A 155 -11.49 -1.90 4.63
C PHE A 155 -11.31 -3.40 4.77
N LEU A 156 -10.28 -3.87 5.48
CA LEU A 156 -10.07 -5.30 5.69
C LEU A 156 -11.26 -5.96 6.39
N ASN A 157 -11.80 -5.29 7.41
CA ASN A 157 -12.92 -5.79 8.22
C ASN A 157 -14.29 -5.44 7.65
N ASP A 158 -14.33 -4.81 6.46
CA ASP A 158 -15.56 -4.33 5.82
C ASP A 158 -16.37 -3.29 6.65
N SER A 159 -15.80 -2.71 7.70
CA SER A 159 -16.47 -1.71 8.58
C SER A 159 -16.97 -0.49 7.80
N HIS A 160 -16.32 -0.17 6.66
CA HIS A 160 -16.78 0.91 5.77
C HIS A 160 -18.20 0.69 5.23
N LYS A 161 -18.69 -0.55 5.19
CA LYS A 161 -20.03 -0.87 4.71
C LYS A 161 -21.12 -0.38 5.66
N GLU A 162 -20.78 -0.21 6.94
CA GLU A 162 -21.70 0.31 7.97
C GLU A 162 -21.67 1.85 8.07
N ILE A 163 -20.64 2.50 7.53
CA ILE A 163 -20.46 3.96 7.54
C ILE A 163 -21.17 4.55 6.33
N LYS A 164 -22.25 5.30 6.56
CA LYS A 164 -23.10 5.88 5.51
C LYS A 164 -23.01 7.40 5.45
N THR A 165 -22.61 8.06 6.53
CA THR A 165 -22.54 9.51 6.63
C THR A 165 -21.15 9.98 7.03
N GLN A 166 -20.90 11.28 6.84
CA GLN A 166 -19.65 11.90 7.30
C GLN A 166 -19.55 11.91 8.82
N GLU A 167 -20.67 12.05 9.53
CA GLU A 167 -20.74 12.04 10.99
C GLU A 167 -20.33 10.66 11.54
N GLU A 168 -20.83 9.58 10.92
CA GLU A 168 -20.45 8.22 11.29
C GLU A 168 -18.95 7.95 11.03
N PHE A 169 -18.43 8.45 9.89
CA PHE A 169 -17.00 8.37 9.63
C PHE A 169 -16.19 9.15 10.66
N ASN A 170 -16.59 10.36 11.01
CA ASN A 170 -15.90 11.18 12.01
C ASN A 170 -15.92 10.51 13.39
N ALA A 171 -17.03 9.88 13.77
CA ALA A 171 -17.15 9.12 15.02
C ALA A 171 -16.21 7.89 15.00
N PHE A 172 -16.19 7.15 13.89
CA PHE A 172 -15.28 6.01 13.70
C PHE A 172 -13.81 6.46 13.77
N TYR A 173 -13.46 7.53 13.07
CA TYR A 173 -12.11 8.10 13.06
C TYR A 173 -11.65 8.51 14.47
N THR A 174 -12.53 9.19 15.23
CA THR A 174 -12.22 9.66 16.59
C THR A 174 -12.10 8.51 17.59
N ALA A 175 -12.89 7.44 17.41
CA ALA A 175 -12.86 6.26 18.27
C ALA A 175 -11.67 5.34 17.98
N PHE A 176 -11.08 5.43 16.79
CA PHE A 176 -9.98 4.57 16.39
C PHE A 176 -8.74 4.79 17.26
N LYS A 177 -8.14 3.70 17.72
CA LYS A 177 -6.89 3.70 18.49
C LYS A 177 -5.81 3.04 17.65
N PRO A 178 -4.87 3.83 17.08
CA PRO A 178 -3.80 3.28 16.27
C PRO A 178 -2.81 2.48 17.12
N GLU A 179 -2.29 1.41 16.53
CA GLU A 179 -1.28 0.51 17.12
C GLU A 179 0.06 0.60 16.38
N PHE A 180 0.05 1.08 15.12
CA PHE A 180 1.28 1.25 14.36
C PHE A 180 2.11 2.38 14.95
N LYS A 181 3.41 2.11 15.07
CA LYS A 181 4.37 3.12 15.54
C LYS A 181 4.65 4.14 14.44
N GLY A 182 4.78 5.40 14.81
CA GLY A 182 5.14 6.49 13.91
C GLY A 182 6.64 6.60 13.68
#